data_8e12a54aa361c4b6d988fdb927cfb83c
#
_entry.id   8e12a54aa361c4b6d988fdb927cfb83c
#
_cell.length_a   1.000
_cell.length_b   1.000
_cell.length_c   1.000
_cell.angle_alpha   90.00
_cell.angle_beta   90.00
_cell.angle_gamma   90.00
#
_symmetry.space_group_name_H-M   'P 1'
#
loop_
_entity.id
_entity.type
_entity.pdbx_description
1 polymer ?
#
loop_
_entity_poly.entity_id
_entity_poly.type
_entity_poly.pdbx_seq_one_letter_code
_entity_poly.pdbx_strand_id
1 'polypeptide(L)'
;MVAEHTLDGEGTLLARIRDIAPDLPIAVTCDLHCNLTAAMIQNATAVIGYKTYPHVDKYEVAEQIGTIVLDAIEGQCLPTMSWGNVPLLSQTLCQGTDDEPMKSLIRCCRDAEQHPNILAATAFAGFAMADMRDAGNSVVIVSDRNPQLADQYRDQILRKTWESRGGFVYQPRSLDNEIAKVRSLPEGPILLLDHADNCGSGGTQDVMTVVERVFQAGLEDVIVGAVWDPIAVRKMQEAGVGAQLSLDLGGNTDMPSIGEIGRPFHVAGTVKVLTDGHWTVRGPMYHGVEVDMGPTAL
;
A
#
# COMPACT_ATOMS: atom_id res chain seq x y z
N MET A 1 0.07 8.96 -7.49
CA MET A 1 1.12 9.65 -6.66
C MET A 1 0.86 11.14 -6.69
N VAL A 2 0.77 11.76 -5.52
CA VAL A 2 0.69 13.23 -5.39
C VAL A 2 2.10 13.75 -5.16
N ALA A 3 2.47 14.81 -5.86
CA ALA A 3 3.76 15.49 -5.72
C ALA A 3 3.52 16.98 -5.49
N GLU A 4 4.52 17.71 -5.02
CA GLU A 4 4.43 19.14 -4.70
C GLU A 4 3.85 20.00 -5.84
N HIS A 5 4.12 19.61 -7.09
CA HIS A 5 3.77 20.36 -8.30
C HIS A 5 2.65 19.70 -9.13
N THR A 6 2.16 18.54 -8.77
CA THR A 6 1.07 17.83 -9.46
C THR A 6 0.30 16.91 -8.55
N LEU A 7 -1.02 16.88 -8.71
CA LEU A 7 -1.91 15.96 -8.00
C LEU A 7 -1.97 14.57 -8.65
N ASP A 8 -1.48 14.43 -9.89
CA ASP A 8 -1.45 13.19 -10.66
C ASP A 8 -0.07 13.02 -11.32
N GLY A 9 0.85 12.43 -10.58
CA GLY A 9 2.22 12.20 -11.05
C GLY A 9 2.28 11.19 -12.18
N GLU A 10 1.55 10.09 -12.08
CA GLU A 10 1.46 9.03 -13.10
C GLU A 10 0.83 9.55 -14.39
N GLY A 11 -0.33 10.18 -14.31
CA GLY A 11 -1.00 10.75 -15.48
C GLY A 11 -0.16 11.84 -16.15
N THR A 12 0.53 12.69 -15.36
CA THR A 12 1.44 13.70 -15.88
C THR A 12 2.61 13.07 -16.64
N LEU A 13 3.22 12.01 -16.08
CA LEU A 13 4.31 11.29 -16.74
C LEU A 13 3.85 10.66 -18.05
N LEU A 14 2.72 9.95 -18.02
CA LEU A 14 2.14 9.29 -19.19
C LEU A 14 1.80 10.29 -20.30
N ALA A 15 1.22 11.44 -19.96
CA ALA A 15 0.94 12.51 -20.92
C ALA A 15 2.22 13.02 -21.60
N ARG A 16 3.28 13.27 -20.83
CA ARG A 16 4.59 13.70 -21.40
C ARG A 16 5.21 12.66 -22.31
N ILE A 17 5.10 11.37 -21.98
CA ILE A 17 5.57 10.30 -22.85
C ILE A 17 4.75 10.28 -24.15
N ARG A 18 3.43 10.40 -24.03
CA ARG A 18 2.51 10.41 -25.18
C ARG A 18 2.75 11.59 -26.12
N ASP A 19 3.08 12.77 -25.57
CA ASP A 19 3.43 13.96 -26.36
C ASP A 19 4.69 13.75 -27.22
N ILE A 20 5.69 13.01 -26.67
CA ILE A 20 6.95 12.73 -27.35
C ILE A 20 6.79 11.55 -28.33
N ALA A 21 6.01 10.55 -27.97
CA ALA A 21 5.83 9.30 -28.70
C ALA A 21 4.32 8.93 -28.80
N PRO A 22 3.57 9.59 -29.73
CA PRO A 22 2.11 9.46 -29.80
C PRO A 22 1.60 8.03 -30.01
N ASP A 23 2.35 7.21 -30.72
CA ASP A 23 1.95 5.83 -31.11
C ASP A 23 2.61 4.74 -30.23
N LEU A 24 3.39 5.14 -29.22
CA LEU A 24 4.09 4.17 -28.36
C LEU A 24 3.08 3.33 -27.57
N PRO A 25 3.10 1.99 -27.66
CA PRO A 25 2.33 1.14 -26.77
C PRO A 25 2.84 1.26 -25.32
N ILE A 26 1.95 1.62 -24.38
CA ILE A 26 2.29 1.85 -22.98
C ILE A 26 1.46 0.92 -22.09
N ALA A 27 2.13 -0.02 -21.43
CA ALA A 27 1.59 -0.87 -20.38
C ALA A 27 1.77 -0.22 -19.01
N VAL A 28 0.73 -0.15 -18.19
CA VAL A 28 0.80 0.41 -16.84
C VAL A 28 0.28 -0.59 -15.83
N THR A 29 1.14 -1.00 -14.89
CA THR A 29 0.72 -1.73 -13.69
C THR A 29 0.64 -0.77 -12.51
N CYS A 30 -0.43 -0.86 -11.74
CA CYS A 30 -0.66 -0.04 -10.58
C CYS A 30 -0.79 -0.89 -9.31
N ASP A 31 -0.37 -0.31 -8.21
CA ASP A 31 -0.69 -0.81 -6.87
C ASP A 31 -2.22 -0.80 -6.65
N LEU A 32 -2.73 -1.70 -5.82
CA LEU A 32 -4.16 -1.78 -5.47
C LEU A 32 -4.71 -0.46 -4.91
N HIS A 33 -3.85 0.32 -4.26
CA HIS A 33 -4.20 1.61 -3.67
C HIS A 33 -4.15 2.78 -4.68
N CYS A 34 -4.08 2.50 -5.96
CA CYS A 34 -4.07 3.54 -7.01
C CYS A 34 -5.35 4.39 -6.96
N ASN A 35 -5.18 5.71 -6.97
CA ASN A 35 -6.24 6.65 -7.30
C ASN A 35 -6.22 6.87 -8.81
N LEU A 36 -7.10 6.16 -9.52
CA LEU A 36 -7.13 6.14 -10.97
C LEU A 36 -7.68 7.45 -11.53
N THR A 37 -7.00 7.99 -12.55
CA THR A 37 -7.37 9.26 -13.17
C THR A 37 -7.66 9.13 -14.66
N ALA A 38 -8.38 10.11 -15.21
CA ALA A 38 -8.63 10.18 -16.64
C ALA A 38 -7.34 10.28 -17.45
N ALA A 39 -6.34 11.01 -16.95
CA ALA A 39 -5.07 11.19 -17.63
C ALA A 39 -4.28 9.87 -17.74
N MET A 40 -4.34 9.01 -16.73
CA MET A 40 -3.73 7.67 -16.80
C MET A 40 -4.37 6.83 -17.90
N ILE A 41 -5.70 6.79 -17.95
CA ILE A 41 -6.45 6.00 -18.93
C ILE A 41 -6.25 6.51 -20.36
N GLN A 42 -6.25 7.83 -20.55
CA GLN A 42 -6.15 8.44 -21.88
C GLN A 42 -4.77 8.30 -22.53
N ASN A 43 -3.72 8.17 -21.72
CA ASN A 43 -2.34 8.14 -22.18
C ASN A 43 -1.68 6.76 -22.18
N ALA A 44 -2.34 5.74 -21.64
CA ALA A 44 -1.88 4.36 -21.65
C ALA A 44 -2.58 3.52 -22.73
N THR A 45 -1.96 2.43 -23.19
CA THR A 45 -2.58 1.41 -24.03
C THR A 45 -3.45 0.47 -23.17
N ALA A 46 -2.94 0.10 -22.00
CA ALA A 46 -3.67 -0.66 -21.00
C ALA A 46 -3.19 -0.27 -19.59
N VAL A 47 -4.11 -0.22 -18.64
CA VAL A 47 -3.85 -0.02 -17.20
C VAL A 47 -4.51 -1.16 -16.45
N ILE A 48 -3.73 -1.85 -15.62
CA ILE A 48 -4.23 -2.88 -14.71
C ILE A 48 -3.59 -2.73 -13.33
N GLY A 49 -4.13 -3.39 -12.32
CA GLY A 49 -3.59 -3.32 -10.96
C GLY A 49 -3.53 -4.67 -10.27
N TYR A 50 -2.84 -4.68 -9.13
CA TYR A 50 -2.77 -5.84 -8.25
C TYR A 50 -4.15 -6.25 -7.78
N LYS A 51 -4.34 -7.56 -7.62
CA LYS A 51 -5.58 -8.17 -7.13
C LYS A 51 -5.41 -8.77 -5.73
N THR A 52 -4.27 -8.50 -5.10
CA THR A 52 -3.97 -8.96 -3.75
C THR A 52 -3.45 -7.83 -2.84
N TYR A 53 -3.86 -7.88 -1.59
CA TYR A 53 -3.29 -7.09 -0.51
C TYR A 53 -3.20 -7.98 0.73
N PRO A 54 -1.96 -8.33 1.12
CA PRO A 54 -0.62 -7.92 0.64
C PRO A 54 -0.35 -8.26 -0.83
N HIS A 55 0.49 -7.45 -1.49
CA HIS A 55 0.78 -7.48 -2.93
C HIS A 55 1.72 -8.65 -3.28
N VAL A 56 1.18 -9.84 -3.45
CA VAL A 56 1.91 -11.07 -3.76
C VAL A 56 1.83 -11.47 -5.24
N ASP A 57 0.96 -10.82 -6.02
CA ASP A 57 0.65 -11.12 -7.42
C ASP A 57 1.31 -10.17 -8.44
N LYS A 58 2.40 -9.50 -8.05
CA LYS A 58 3.07 -8.49 -8.90
C LYS A 58 3.59 -9.08 -10.21
N TYR A 59 4.15 -10.30 -10.14
CA TYR A 59 4.70 -10.97 -11.31
C TYR A 59 3.59 -11.37 -12.29
N GLU A 60 2.53 -11.97 -11.80
CA GLU A 60 1.38 -12.41 -12.58
C GLU A 60 0.68 -11.23 -13.26
N VAL A 61 0.55 -10.12 -12.55
CA VAL A 61 -0.02 -8.88 -13.13
C VAL A 61 0.88 -8.29 -14.20
N ALA A 62 2.20 -8.29 -13.99
CA ALA A 62 3.16 -7.83 -14.98
C ALA A 62 3.15 -8.72 -16.24
N GLU A 63 3.06 -10.05 -16.08
CA GLU A 63 2.93 -11.00 -17.17
C GLU A 63 1.63 -10.78 -17.96
N GLN A 64 0.49 -10.60 -17.25
CA GLN A 64 -0.82 -10.35 -17.88
C GLN A 64 -0.78 -9.11 -18.76
N ILE A 65 -0.31 -7.97 -18.24
CA ILE A 65 -0.29 -6.75 -19.04
C ILE A 65 0.76 -6.78 -20.15
N GLY A 66 1.88 -7.45 -19.91
CA GLY A 66 2.92 -7.67 -20.92
C GLY A 66 2.34 -8.43 -22.12
N THR A 67 1.60 -9.50 -21.88
CA THR A 67 0.90 -10.27 -22.90
C THR A 67 -0.09 -9.41 -23.68
N ILE A 68 -0.95 -8.65 -22.98
CA ILE A 68 -1.94 -7.76 -23.62
C ILE A 68 -1.27 -6.78 -24.58
N VAL A 69 -0.16 -6.16 -24.17
CA VAL A 69 0.50 -5.14 -25.01
C VAL A 69 1.29 -5.77 -26.15
N LEU A 70 1.92 -6.94 -25.96
CA LEU A 70 2.57 -7.68 -27.02
C LEU A 70 1.57 -8.14 -28.08
N ASP A 71 0.43 -8.72 -27.68
CA ASP A 71 -0.67 -9.11 -28.57
C ASP A 71 -1.22 -7.89 -29.33
N ALA A 72 -1.29 -6.72 -28.70
CA ALA A 72 -1.70 -5.49 -29.36
C ALA A 72 -0.68 -5.03 -30.42
N ILE A 73 0.61 -5.13 -30.15
CA ILE A 73 1.69 -4.81 -31.11
C ILE A 73 1.64 -5.75 -32.32
N GLU A 74 1.35 -7.04 -32.08
CA GLU A 74 1.21 -8.05 -33.13
C GLU A 74 -0.15 -8.00 -33.86
N GLY A 75 -1.07 -7.12 -33.44
CA GLY A 75 -2.40 -6.95 -34.02
C GLY A 75 -3.40 -8.06 -33.67
N GLN A 76 -3.07 -8.93 -32.72
CA GLN A 76 -3.92 -10.02 -32.26
C GLN A 76 -5.09 -9.50 -31.42
N CYS A 77 -4.90 -8.43 -30.65
CA CYS A 77 -5.97 -7.76 -29.94
C CYS A 77 -5.91 -6.23 -30.16
N LEU A 78 -6.98 -5.52 -29.78
CA LEU A 78 -7.06 -4.06 -29.73
C LEU A 78 -7.62 -3.66 -28.36
N PRO A 79 -6.76 -3.42 -27.37
CA PRO A 79 -7.22 -3.09 -26.03
C PRO A 79 -8.06 -1.81 -26.01
N THR A 80 -9.22 -1.89 -25.38
CA THR A 80 -10.08 -0.75 -25.08
C THR A 80 -10.35 -0.73 -23.58
N MET A 81 -10.30 0.45 -22.95
CA MET A 81 -10.50 0.60 -21.52
C MET A 81 -11.82 1.27 -21.21
N SER A 82 -12.56 0.68 -20.28
CA SER A 82 -13.68 1.30 -19.59
C SER A 82 -13.39 1.44 -18.12
N TRP A 83 -13.59 2.63 -17.55
CA TRP A 83 -13.23 2.92 -16.17
C TRP A 83 -14.25 3.83 -15.50
N GLY A 84 -14.18 3.90 -14.17
CA GLY A 84 -14.99 4.81 -13.38
C GLY A 84 -14.63 4.77 -11.90
N ASN A 85 -15.07 5.81 -11.18
CA ASN A 85 -14.85 5.97 -9.74
C ASN A 85 -16.19 5.93 -9.01
N VAL A 86 -16.16 5.52 -7.75
CA VAL A 86 -17.25 5.76 -6.80
C VAL A 86 -16.82 6.80 -5.77
N PRO A 87 -17.71 7.65 -5.26
CA PRO A 87 -17.38 8.65 -4.23
C PRO A 87 -17.20 7.97 -2.86
N LEU A 88 -16.20 7.11 -2.75
CA LEU A 88 -15.91 6.28 -1.58
C LEU A 88 -14.42 6.34 -1.25
N LEU A 89 -14.09 6.94 -0.11
CA LEU A 89 -12.78 6.88 0.51
C LEU A 89 -12.77 5.70 1.49
N SER A 90 -12.14 4.61 1.07
CA SER A 90 -12.01 3.43 1.91
C SER A 90 -10.78 3.53 2.81
N GLN A 91 -10.92 3.08 4.04
CA GLN A 91 -9.79 3.02 4.97
C GLN A 91 -8.90 1.82 4.65
N THR A 92 -7.58 2.00 4.62
CA THR A 92 -6.59 1.01 4.19
C THR A 92 -6.73 -0.33 4.93
N LEU A 93 -7.08 -0.30 6.22
CA LEU A 93 -7.31 -1.51 7.02
C LEU A 93 -8.54 -2.32 6.59
N CYS A 94 -9.43 -1.75 5.77
CA CYS A 94 -10.59 -2.43 5.21
C CYS A 94 -10.37 -2.85 3.75
N GLN A 95 -9.13 -2.78 3.25
CA GLN A 95 -8.79 -3.04 1.84
C GLN A 95 -8.11 -4.40 1.63
N GLY A 96 -7.94 -5.21 2.68
CA GLY A 96 -7.40 -6.57 2.59
C GLY A 96 -8.23 -7.44 1.66
N THR A 97 -7.58 -8.11 0.69
CA THR A 97 -8.30 -8.86 -0.35
C THR A 97 -8.74 -10.26 0.09
N ASP A 98 -8.31 -10.70 1.25
CA ASP A 98 -8.78 -11.93 1.90
C ASP A 98 -10.06 -11.73 2.71
N ASP A 99 -10.42 -10.46 2.96
CA ASP A 99 -11.57 -10.06 3.76
C ASP A 99 -12.62 -9.31 2.92
N GLU A 100 -13.89 -9.34 3.40
CA GLU A 100 -14.94 -8.52 2.80
C GLU A 100 -14.77 -7.03 3.18
N PRO A 101 -15.09 -6.09 2.28
CA PRO A 101 -15.75 -6.31 0.99
C PRO A 101 -14.81 -6.55 -0.20
N MET A 102 -13.49 -6.31 -0.06
CA MET A 102 -12.55 -6.43 -1.17
C MET A 102 -12.52 -7.83 -1.78
N LYS A 103 -12.57 -8.88 -0.98
CA LYS A 103 -12.62 -10.27 -1.45
C LYS A 103 -13.71 -10.50 -2.51
N SER A 104 -14.90 -9.98 -2.25
CA SER A 104 -16.01 -10.08 -3.21
C SER A 104 -15.79 -9.24 -4.47
N LEU A 105 -15.15 -8.08 -4.38
CA LEU A 105 -14.86 -7.23 -5.53
C LEU A 105 -13.78 -7.87 -6.42
N ILE A 106 -12.72 -8.39 -5.82
CA ILE A 106 -11.67 -9.12 -6.55
C ILE A 106 -12.24 -10.36 -7.24
N ARG A 107 -13.16 -11.09 -6.58
CA ARG A 107 -13.86 -12.21 -7.24
C ARG A 107 -14.62 -11.74 -8.46
N CYS A 108 -15.36 -10.63 -8.40
CA CYS A 108 -16.05 -10.08 -9.57
C CYS A 108 -15.10 -9.73 -10.72
N CYS A 109 -13.90 -9.21 -10.40
CA CYS A 109 -12.88 -8.97 -11.43
C CYS A 109 -12.43 -10.28 -12.10
N ARG A 110 -12.10 -11.30 -11.29
CA ARG A 110 -11.71 -12.62 -11.80
C ARG A 110 -12.81 -13.30 -12.60
N ASP A 111 -14.08 -13.14 -12.20
CA ASP A 111 -15.24 -13.67 -12.93
C ASP A 111 -15.40 -12.96 -14.29
N ALA A 112 -15.18 -11.64 -14.34
CA ALA A 112 -15.20 -10.88 -15.59
C ALA A 112 -14.12 -11.36 -16.56
N GLU A 113 -12.92 -11.66 -16.08
CA GLU A 113 -11.79 -12.17 -16.87
C GLU A 113 -12.03 -13.59 -17.45
N GLN A 114 -13.08 -14.30 -17.02
CA GLN A 114 -13.47 -15.56 -17.66
C GLN A 114 -14.14 -15.34 -19.04
N HIS A 115 -14.56 -14.11 -19.34
CA HIS A 115 -15.12 -13.80 -20.63
C HIS A 115 -14.00 -13.56 -21.66
N PRO A 116 -14.01 -14.23 -22.84
CA PRO A 116 -12.88 -14.21 -23.77
C PRO A 116 -12.53 -12.81 -24.32
N ASN A 117 -13.46 -11.87 -24.29
CA ASN A 117 -13.22 -10.49 -24.75
C ASN A 117 -12.84 -9.55 -23.61
N ILE A 118 -12.66 -10.04 -22.39
CA ILE A 118 -12.14 -9.24 -21.27
C ILE A 118 -10.70 -9.66 -21.01
N LEU A 119 -9.78 -8.77 -21.31
CA LEU A 119 -8.35 -9.01 -21.18
C LEU A 119 -7.86 -8.84 -19.77
N ALA A 120 -8.45 -7.89 -19.02
CA ALA A 120 -8.19 -7.68 -17.60
C ALA A 120 -9.34 -6.90 -16.94
N ALA A 121 -9.51 -7.13 -15.64
CA ALA A 121 -10.43 -6.38 -14.78
C ALA A 121 -9.76 -6.07 -13.45
N THR A 122 -9.80 -4.81 -13.02
CA THR A 122 -9.21 -4.37 -11.76
C THR A 122 -10.18 -3.49 -10.98
N ALA A 123 -10.33 -3.78 -9.70
CA ALA A 123 -10.96 -2.91 -8.71
C ALA A 123 -9.87 -2.34 -7.80
N PHE A 124 -9.62 -1.05 -7.91
CA PHE A 124 -8.70 -0.33 -7.05
C PHE A 124 -9.42 0.13 -5.78
N ALA A 125 -8.77 -0.05 -4.66
CA ALA A 125 -9.25 0.41 -3.37
C ALA A 125 -9.02 1.92 -3.16
N GLY A 126 -8.08 2.50 -3.90
CA GLY A 126 -7.68 3.89 -3.75
C GLY A 126 -6.85 4.15 -2.49
N PHE A 127 -6.32 5.37 -2.40
CA PHE A 127 -5.53 5.82 -1.27
C PHE A 127 -6.13 7.11 -0.71
N ALA A 128 -6.89 6.97 0.38
CA ALA A 128 -7.67 8.05 0.98
C ALA A 128 -6.81 9.17 1.61
N MET A 129 -5.52 8.89 1.89
CA MET A 129 -4.59 9.87 2.46
C MET A 129 -4.06 10.86 1.41
N ALA A 130 -4.24 10.58 0.11
CA ALA A 130 -3.89 11.51 -0.96
C ALA A 130 -4.97 12.57 -1.09
N ASP A 131 -4.61 13.83 -0.87
CA ASP A 131 -5.52 14.97 -1.04
C ASP A 131 -5.62 15.35 -2.53
N MET A 132 -6.41 14.58 -3.26
CA MET A 132 -6.67 14.81 -4.68
C MET A 132 -8.14 14.53 -5.03
N ARG A 133 -8.60 15.16 -6.14
CA ARG A 133 -10.01 15.08 -6.56
C ARG A 133 -10.49 13.66 -6.84
N ASP A 134 -9.64 12.84 -7.45
CA ASP A 134 -9.98 11.49 -7.92
C ASP A 134 -9.59 10.41 -6.88
N ALA A 135 -9.33 10.81 -5.62
CA ALA A 135 -9.07 9.85 -4.55
C ALA A 135 -10.27 8.95 -4.30
N GLY A 136 -10.02 7.66 -4.12
CA GLY A 136 -11.03 6.67 -3.76
C GLY A 136 -11.07 5.44 -4.64
N ASN A 137 -12.11 4.63 -4.40
CA ASN A 137 -12.28 3.37 -5.10
C ASN A 137 -12.64 3.59 -6.58
N SER A 138 -12.00 2.81 -7.44
CA SER A 138 -12.22 2.88 -8.89
C SER A 138 -12.14 1.49 -9.53
N VAL A 139 -12.61 1.40 -10.75
CA VAL A 139 -12.59 0.17 -11.55
C VAL A 139 -12.09 0.49 -12.94
N VAL A 140 -11.25 -0.39 -13.50
CA VAL A 140 -10.89 -0.40 -14.93
C VAL A 140 -11.09 -1.80 -15.49
N ILE A 141 -11.69 -1.85 -16.66
CA ILE A 141 -11.88 -3.07 -17.46
C ILE A 141 -11.16 -2.87 -18.80
N VAL A 142 -10.25 -3.77 -19.12
CA VAL A 142 -9.58 -3.83 -20.42
C VAL A 142 -10.25 -4.93 -21.26
N SER A 143 -10.76 -4.57 -22.42
CA SER A 143 -11.42 -5.52 -23.34
C SER A 143 -10.79 -5.53 -24.72
N ASP A 144 -10.90 -6.64 -25.45
CA ASP A 144 -10.54 -6.69 -26.86
C ASP A 144 -11.71 -6.21 -27.72
N ARG A 145 -11.60 -5.03 -28.33
CA ARG A 145 -12.55 -4.43 -29.29
C ARG A 145 -14.01 -4.40 -28.79
N ASN A 146 -14.25 -4.44 -27.49
CA ASN A 146 -15.61 -4.53 -26.93
C ASN A 146 -15.86 -3.57 -25.75
N PRO A 147 -15.88 -2.25 -26.02
CA PRO A 147 -16.08 -1.25 -24.97
C PRO A 147 -17.44 -1.37 -24.26
N GLN A 148 -18.49 -1.82 -24.98
CA GLN A 148 -19.83 -1.97 -24.39
C GLN A 148 -19.86 -3.09 -23.33
N LEU A 149 -19.17 -4.18 -23.57
CA LEU A 149 -19.03 -5.26 -22.58
C LEU A 149 -18.18 -4.78 -21.39
N ALA A 150 -17.10 -4.04 -21.66
CA ALA A 150 -16.30 -3.44 -20.61
C ALA A 150 -17.11 -2.49 -19.72
N ASP A 151 -17.98 -1.65 -20.32
CA ASP A 151 -18.90 -0.77 -19.59
C ASP A 151 -19.83 -1.55 -18.66
N GLN A 152 -20.38 -2.67 -19.13
CA GLN A 152 -21.28 -3.52 -18.33
C GLN A 152 -20.58 -4.06 -17.07
N TYR A 153 -19.38 -4.64 -17.23
CA TYR A 153 -18.61 -5.15 -16.08
C TYR A 153 -18.15 -4.05 -15.15
N ARG A 154 -17.68 -2.92 -15.69
CA ARG A 154 -17.34 -1.74 -14.90
C ARG A 154 -18.51 -1.31 -14.01
N ASP A 155 -19.69 -1.10 -14.61
CA ASP A 155 -20.87 -0.62 -13.90
C ASP A 155 -21.36 -1.62 -12.85
N GLN A 156 -21.27 -2.91 -13.15
CA GLN A 156 -21.58 -3.97 -12.19
C GLN A 156 -20.67 -3.93 -10.98
N ILE A 157 -19.35 -3.80 -11.17
CA ILE A 157 -18.38 -3.80 -10.08
C ILE A 157 -18.48 -2.49 -9.31
N LEU A 158 -18.60 -1.32 -9.97
CA LEU A 158 -18.79 -0.03 -9.30
C LEU A 158 -20.05 -0.03 -8.42
N ARG A 159 -21.17 -0.58 -8.93
CA ARG A 159 -22.40 -0.71 -8.14
C ARG A 159 -22.18 -1.58 -6.91
N LYS A 160 -21.55 -2.73 -7.05
CA LYS A 160 -21.24 -3.61 -5.93
C LYS A 160 -20.32 -2.94 -4.92
N THR A 161 -19.31 -2.18 -5.37
CA THR A 161 -18.43 -1.38 -4.50
C THR A 161 -19.25 -0.41 -3.66
N TRP A 162 -20.16 0.34 -4.28
CA TRP A 162 -21.03 1.29 -3.59
C TRP A 162 -22.00 0.62 -2.61
N GLU A 163 -22.60 -0.49 -3.00
CA GLU A 163 -23.49 -1.28 -2.14
C GLU A 163 -22.77 -1.80 -0.91
N SER A 164 -21.50 -2.14 -1.04
CA SER A 164 -20.64 -2.65 0.04
C SER A 164 -19.96 -1.56 0.87
N ARG A 165 -20.20 -0.27 0.59
CA ARG A 165 -19.46 0.86 1.20
C ARG A 165 -19.40 0.86 2.73
N GLY A 166 -20.42 0.32 3.40
CA GLY A 166 -20.44 0.20 4.86
C GLY A 166 -19.32 -0.67 5.43
N GLY A 167 -18.85 -1.68 4.67
CA GLY A 167 -17.75 -2.55 5.05
C GLY A 167 -16.37 -1.89 4.94
N PHE A 168 -16.27 -0.74 4.27
CA PHE A 168 -15.03 0.04 4.16
C PHE A 168 -14.85 1.07 5.28
N VAL A 169 -15.79 1.14 6.21
CA VAL A 169 -15.74 2.07 7.35
C VAL A 169 -15.01 1.40 8.51
N TYR A 170 -13.77 1.84 8.76
CA TYR A 170 -13.00 1.35 9.89
C TYR A 170 -13.55 1.91 11.21
N GLN A 171 -13.71 1.03 12.18
CA GLN A 171 -14.13 1.40 13.54
C GLN A 171 -12.90 1.37 14.46
N PRO A 172 -12.30 2.54 14.78
CA PRO A 172 -11.12 2.58 15.63
C PRO A 172 -11.45 2.10 17.05
N ARG A 173 -10.57 1.30 17.59
CA ARG A 173 -10.63 0.84 18.99
C ARG A 173 -9.61 1.61 19.82
N SER A 174 -9.88 1.76 21.11
CA SER A 174 -8.90 2.40 21.98
C SER A 174 -7.68 1.50 22.15
N LEU A 175 -6.48 2.08 22.14
CA LEU A 175 -5.23 1.37 22.33
C LEU A 175 -5.21 0.59 23.65
N ASP A 176 -5.78 1.15 24.72
CA ASP A 176 -5.88 0.47 26.01
C ASP A 176 -6.72 -0.80 25.95
N ASN A 177 -7.81 -0.80 25.19
CA ASN A 177 -8.64 -1.98 25.00
C ASN A 177 -7.89 -3.08 24.21
N GLU A 178 -7.12 -2.69 23.19
CA GLU A 178 -6.32 -3.65 22.41
C GLU A 178 -5.18 -4.23 23.26
N ILE A 179 -4.50 -3.43 24.09
CA ILE A 179 -3.49 -3.90 25.04
C ILE A 179 -4.09 -4.85 26.09
N ALA A 180 -5.27 -4.53 26.63
CA ALA A 180 -5.97 -5.40 27.56
C ALA A 180 -6.36 -6.74 26.91
N LYS A 181 -6.78 -6.71 25.64
CA LYS A 181 -7.05 -7.92 24.85
C LYS A 181 -5.81 -8.78 24.67
N VAL A 182 -4.65 -8.19 24.34
CA VAL A 182 -3.38 -8.90 24.19
C VAL A 182 -3.08 -9.73 25.45
N ARG A 183 -3.24 -9.15 26.64
CA ARG A 183 -3.04 -9.82 27.91
C ARG A 183 -3.96 -11.02 28.14
N SER A 184 -5.13 -11.03 27.52
CA SER A 184 -6.11 -12.10 27.69
C SER A 184 -5.93 -13.28 26.73
N LEU A 185 -5.07 -13.13 25.71
CA LEU A 185 -4.81 -14.17 24.73
C LEU A 185 -3.85 -15.23 25.31
N PRO A 186 -4.21 -16.52 25.25
CA PRO A 186 -3.41 -17.58 25.85
C PRO A 186 -2.19 -17.99 25.02
N GLU A 187 -2.16 -17.65 23.74
CA GLU A 187 -1.14 -18.10 22.80
C GLU A 187 -0.61 -16.93 21.94
N GLY A 188 0.65 -17.02 21.54
CA GLY A 188 1.34 -16.07 20.66
C GLY A 188 1.93 -16.76 19.43
N PRO A 189 2.60 -16.01 18.54
CA PRO A 189 2.85 -14.57 18.66
C PRO A 189 1.62 -13.71 18.38
N ILE A 190 1.54 -12.54 19.04
CA ILE A 190 0.49 -11.55 18.85
C ILE A 190 1.09 -10.33 18.17
N LEU A 191 0.49 -9.87 17.07
CA LEU A 191 0.92 -8.68 16.37
C LEU A 191 0.05 -7.48 16.79
N LEU A 192 0.70 -6.42 17.28
CA LEU A 192 0.12 -5.09 17.44
C LEU A 192 0.63 -4.21 16.30
N LEU A 193 -0.25 -3.84 15.39
CA LEU A 193 0.10 -3.03 14.22
C LEU A 193 -0.17 -1.55 14.51
N ASP A 194 0.90 -0.74 14.52
CA ASP A 194 0.79 0.71 14.47
C ASP A 194 0.59 1.14 13.02
N HIS A 195 -0.67 1.21 12.60
CA HIS A 195 -1.01 1.56 11.23
C HIS A 195 -1.06 3.09 10.99
N ALA A 196 -1.03 3.90 12.03
CA ALA A 196 -1.06 5.35 11.90
C ALA A 196 0.29 5.91 11.44
N ASP A 197 1.39 5.27 11.85
CA ASP A 197 2.76 5.65 11.47
C ASP A 197 3.35 4.66 10.45
N ASN A 198 2.58 4.33 9.42
CA ASN A 198 3.00 3.41 8.37
C ASN A 198 3.91 4.13 7.36
N CYS A 199 5.19 3.77 7.32
CA CYS A 199 6.16 4.33 6.36
C CYS A 199 5.77 4.07 4.89
N GLY A 200 5.10 2.96 4.59
CA GLY A 200 4.55 2.68 3.26
C GLY A 200 3.45 3.64 2.82
N SER A 201 2.84 4.34 3.76
CA SER A 201 1.82 5.39 3.53
C SER A 201 2.37 6.81 3.71
N GLY A 202 3.68 6.97 3.88
CA GLY A 202 4.33 8.26 4.11
C GLY A 202 4.45 8.67 5.59
N GLY A 203 4.20 7.75 6.52
CA GLY A 203 4.48 7.95 7.94
C GLY A 203 5.98 8.03 8.22
N THR A 204 6.36 8.64 9.35
CA THR A 204 7.75 8.89 9.72
C THR A 204 8.46 7.67 10.32
N GLN A 205 7.69 6.68 10.77
CA GLN A 205 8.15 5.47 11.44
C GLN A 205 8.97 5.75 12.72
N ASP A 206 8.69 6.88 13.36
CA ASP A 206 9.33 7.28 14.60
C ASP A 206 8.36 7.69 15.72
N VAL A 207 7.04 7.50 15.51
CA VAL A 207 6.02 7.80 16.53
C VAL A 207 6.02 6.73 17.60
N MET A 208 6.29 7.14 18.86
CA MET A 208 6.50 6.20 19.97
C MET A 208 5.26 5.92 20.82
N THR A 209 4.10 6.44 20.45
CA THR A 209 2.86 6.35 21.25
C THR A 209 2.47 4.91 21.61
N VAL A 210 2.48 4.00 20.64
CA VAL A 210 2.12 2.59 20.86
C VAL A 210 3.19 1.90 21.71
N VAL A 211 4.46 2.14 21.42
CA VAL A 211 5.60 1.57 22.17
C VAL A 211 5.56 2.01 23.63
N GLU A 212 5.37 3.31 23.88
CA GLU A 212 5.24 3.86 25.23
C GLU A 212 4.08 3.22 26.01
N ARG A 213 2.90 3.07 25.37
CA ARG A 213 1.73 2.47 26.02
C ARG A 213 1.93 0.99 26.32
N VAL A 214 2.57 0.24 25.42
CA VAL A 214 2.93 -1.18 25.63
C VAL A 214 3.89 -1.30 26.82
N PHE A 215 4.90 -0.43 26.90
CA PHE A 215 5.86 -0.40 28.01
C PHE A 215 5.19 -0.05 29.35
N GLN A 216 4.37 1.02 29.38
CA GLN A 216 3.62 1.43 30.59
C GLN A 216 2.65 0.34 31.06
N ALA A 217 2.11 -0.43 30.13
CA ALA A 217 1.27 -1.58 30.46
C ALA A 217 2.06 -2.75 31.06
N GLY A 218 3.39 -2.75 31.03
CA GLY A 218 4.23 -3.83 31.54
C GLY A 218 4.03 -5.16 30.78
N LEU A 219 3.88 -5.11 29.45
CA LEU A 219 3.95 -6.29 28.63
C LEU A 219 5.39 -6.78 28.54
N GLU A 220 5.59 -8.07 28.67
CA GLU A 220 6.89 -8.74 28.58
C GLU A 220 7.01 -9.48 27.24
N ASP A 221 8.23 -9.88 26.87
CA ASP A 221 8.54 -10.60 25.62
C ASP A 221 8.06 -9.86 24.37
N VAL A 222 8.22 -8.54 24.34
CA VAL A 222 7.82 -7.66 23.26
C VAL A 222 9.00 -7.37 22.33
N ILE A 223 8.77 -7.48 21.03
CA ILE A 223 9.71 -7.03 19.99
C ILE A 223 9.04 -5.85 19.26
N VAL A 224 9.77 -4.75 19.13
CA VAL A 224 9.36 -3.59 18.32
C VAL A 224 10.16 -3.58 17.03
N GLY A 225 9.50 -3.53 15.93
CA GLY A 225 10.17 -3.50 14.63
C GLY A 225 9.31 -2.74 13.60
N ALA A 226 9.86 -1.73 12.97
CA ALA A 226 11.11 -1.05 13.20
C ALA A 226 10.83 0.40 13.62
N VAL A 227 11.82 1.08 14.22
CA VAL A 227 11.76 2.53 14.48
C VAL A 227 12.85 3.19 13.63
N TRP A 228 12.50 4.24 12.89
CA TRP A 228 13.47 5.01 12.13
C TRP A 228 14.07 6.09 13.02
N ASP A 229 15.28 5.86 13.53
CA ASP A 229 16.04 6.80 14.35
C ASP A 229 17.55 6.71 14.11
N PRO A 230 18.06 7.43 13.10
CA PRO A 230 19.48 7.39 12.76
C PRO A 230 20.37 7.98 13.86
N ILE A 231 19.83 8.82 14.75
CA ILE A 231 20.59 9.39 15.88
C ILE A 231 20.81 8.33 16.95
N ALA A 232 19.76 7.59 17.30
CA ALA A 232 19.85 6.49 18.26
C ALA A 232 20.77 5.37 17.74
N VAL A 233 20.64 4.97 16.45
CA VAL A 233 21.52 3.98 15.82
C VAL A 233 22.98 4.39 15.91
N ARG A 234 23.32 5.63 15.62
CA ARG A 234 24.71 6.14 15.72
C ARG A 234 25.25 6.03 17.14
N LYS A 235 24.48 6.44 18.15
CA LYS A 235 24.86 6.31 19.56
C LYS A 235 25.11 4.84 19.95
N MET A 236 24.28 3.92 19.47
CA MET A 236 24.44 2.50 19.72
C MET A 236 25.68 1.94 19.02
N GLN A 237 25.99 2.39 17.79
CA GLN A 237 27.22 2.01 17.07
C GLN A 237 28.49 2.49 17.80
N GLU A 238 28.49 3.76 18.26
CA GLU A 238 29.60 4.34 19.02
C GLU A 238 29.87 3.60 20.33
N ALA A 239 28.79 3.15 21.00
CA ALA A 239 28.88 2.42 22.26
C ALA A 239 29.32 0.95 22.09
N GLY A 240 28.91 0.31 20.99
CA GLY A 240 29.22 -1.08 20.67
C GLY A 240 28.29 -2.12 21.30
N VAL A 241 28.35 -3.33 20.78
CA VAL A 241 27.56 -4.47 21.29
C VAL A 241 27.94 -4.79 22.74
N GLY A 242 26.94 -5.00 23.58
CA GLY A 242 27.06 -5.26 25.02
C GLY A 242 27.03 -3.99 25.88
N ALA A 243 27.10 -2.81 25.28
CA ALA A 243 27.04 -1.55 26.05
C ALA A 243 25.64 -1.32 26.63
N GLN A 244 25.63 -0.80 27.86
CA GLN A 244 24.43 -0.26 28.53
C GLN A 244 24.24 1.18 28.11
N LEU A 245 23.09 1.52 27.57
CA LEU A 245 22.75 2.86 27.14
C LEU A 245 21.43 3.32 27.77
N SER A 246 21.35 4.63 27.97
CA SER A 246 20.12 5.35 28.27
C SER A 246 19.99 6.46 27.23
N LEU A 247 18.93 6.44 26.45
CA LEU A 247 18.75 7.37 25.33
C LEU A 247 17.26 7.63 25.04
N ASP A 248 17.01 8.71 24.34
CA ASP A 248 15.71 9.02 23.78
C ASP A 248 15.60 8.36 22.40
N LEU A 249 14.49 7.66 22.15
CA LEU A 249 14.24 6.87 20.94
C LEU A 249 13.00 7.38 20.19
N GLY A 250 13.14 7.54 18.90
CA GLY A 250 12.07 8.00 18.00
C GLY A 250 11.58 9.40 18.31
N GLY A 251 10.39 9.75 17.82
CA GLY A 251 9.72 11.01 18.10
C GLY A 251 10.52 12.26 17.70
N ASN A 252 11.37 12.15 16.68
CA ASN A 252 12.23 13.25 16.22
C ASN A 252 11.55 14.15 15.20
N THR A 253 10.37 13.73 14.68
CA THR A 253 9.68 14.42 13.60
C THR A 253 8.42 15.10 14.11
N ASP A 254 8.32 16.42 13.89
CA ASP A 254 7.09 17.18 14.11
C ASP A 254 6.12 16.97 12.95
N MET A 255 4.82 16.93 13.25
CA MET A 255 3.74 16.79 12.30
C MET A 255 2.82 18.03 12.36
N PRO A 256 3.26 19.18 11.84
CA PRO A 256 2.53 20.45 11.99
C PRO A 256 1.17 20.44 11.28
N SER A 257 0.99 19.62 10.26
CA SER A 257 -0.29 19.50 9.54
C SER A 257 -1.45 18.98 10.41
N ILE A 258 -1.12 18.23 11.47
CA ILE A 258 -2.09 17.70 12.44
C ILE A 258 -1.88 18.30 13.85
N GLY A 259 -0.98 19.25 13.98
CA GLY A 259 -0.69 19.94 15.26
C GLY A 259 0.05 19.10 16.29
N GLU A 260 0.70 18.00 15.88
CA GLU A 260 1.47 17.13 16.76
C GLU A 260 2.96 17.49 16.73
N ILE A 261 3.58 17.44 17.91
CA ILE A 261 5.03 17.62 18.10
C ILE A 261 5.63 16.25 18.38
N GLY A 262 6.79 15.99 17.80
CA GLY A 262 7.56 14.78 18.07
C GLY A 262 7.83 14.60 19.57
N ARG A 263 7.66 13.37 20.07
CA ARG A 263 7.84 13.01 21.48
C ARG A 263 8.72 11.77 21.59
N PRO A 264 10.02 11.95 21.81
CA PRO A 264 10.90 10.82 22.04
C PRO A 264 10.50 10.05 23.30
N PHE A 265 10.68 8.74 23.24
CA PHE A 265 10.47 7.86 24.39
C PHE A 265 11.82 7.49 25.02
N HIS A 266 11.99 7.80 26.30
CA HIS A 266 13.22 7.51 27.02
C HIS A 266 13.31 6.03 27.37
N VAL A 267 14.39 5.38 26.91
CA VAL A 267 14.65 3.96 27.15
C VAL A 267 16.03 3.72 27.71
N ALA A 268 16.17 2.68 28.52
CA ALA A 268 17.46 2.17 28.98
C ALA A 268 17.55 0.68 28.66
N GLY A 269 18.67 0.26 28.10
CA GLY A 269 18.85 -1.12 27.65
C GLY A 269 20.27 -1.45 27.24
N THR A 270 20.45 -2.64 26.72
CA THR A 270 21.75 -3.15 26.24
C THR A 270 21.71 -3.26 24.73
N VAL A 271 22.71 -2.75 24.04
CA VAL A 271 22.89 -2.97 22.60
C VAL A 271 23.15 -4.46 22.34
N LYS A 272 22.23 -5.13 21.69
CA LYS A 272 22.31 -6.57 21.42
C LYS A 272 22.97 -6.90 20.09
N VAL A 273 22.64 -6.14 19.06
CA VAL A 273 23.07 -6.38 17.70
C VAL A 273 23.37 -5.07 17.00
N LEU A 274 24.41 -5.06 16.18
CA LEU A 274 24.71 -4.02 15.20
C LEU A 274 24.86 -4.69 13.84
N THR A 275 24.24 -4.16 12.80
CA THR A 275 24.35 -4.68 11.43
C THR A 275 24.62 -3.55 10.46
N ASP A 276 25.08 -3.91 9.27
CA ASP A 276 25.22 -3.00 8.13
C ASP A 276 23.90 -2.69 7.42
N GLY A 277 22.83 -3.40 7.78
CA GLY A 277 21.49 -3.22 7.21
C GLY A 277 21.26 -3.94 5.89
N HIS A 278 22.22 -4.73 5.41
CA HIS A 278 22.04 -5.56 4.22
C HIS A 278 21.33 -6.87 4.57
N TRP A 279 20.28 -7.18 3.84
CA TRP A 279 19.53 -8.42 4.03
C TRP A 279 18.67 -8.76 2.82
N THR A 280 18.33 -10.05 2.69
CA THR A 280 17.42 -10.54 1.66
C THR A 280 16.03 -10.72 2.23
N VAL A 281 15.02 -10.14 1.60
CA VAL A 281 13.62 -10.29 2.00
C VAL A 281 13.16 -11.73 1.86
N ARG A 282 12.62 -12.30 2.95
CA ARG A 282 12.09 -13.68 2.98
C ARG A 282 10.57 -13.73 2.95
N GLY A 283 9.89 -12.60 3.19
CA GLY A 283 8.43 -12.51 3.11
C GLY A 283 7.92 -12.60 1.67
N PRO A 284 6.66 -13.00 1.46
CA PRO A 284 6.13 -13.28 0.12
C PRO A 284 6.02 -12.03 -0.76
N MET A 285 5.83 -10.84 -0.15
CA MET A 285 5.58 -9.61 -0.90
C MET A 285 6.77 -9.12 -1.72
N TYR A 286 8.01 -9.36 -1.25
CA TYR A 286 9.26 -8.97 -1.91
C TYR A 286 10.31 -10.07 -1.86
N HIS A 287 9.88 -11.33 -1.89
CA HIS A 287 10.77 -12.48 -1.73
C HIS A 287 11.99 -12.41 -2.67
N GLY A 288 13.17 -12.57 -2.10
CA GLY A 288 14.44 -12.59 -2.83
C GLY A 288 15.03 -11.20 -3.17
N VAL A 289 14.32 -10.11 -2.82
CA VAL A 289 14.86 -8.76 -3.03
C VAL A 289 15.97 -8.48 -2.01
N GLU A 290 17.10 -8.01 -2.50
CA GLU A 290 18.19 -7.49 -1.66
C GLU A 290 17.87 -6.08 -1.21
N VAL A 291 17.99 -5.82 0.09
CA VAL A 291 17.69 -4.53 0.71
C VAL A 291 18.94 -4.01 1.40
N ASP A 292 19.21 -2.73 1.23
CA ASP A 292 20.17 -1.95 1.99
C ASP A 292 19.43 -0.83 2.73
N MET A 293 19.29 -0.97 4.03
CA MET A 293 18.67 0.04 4.91
C MET A 293 19.71 0.92 5.60
N GLY A 294 20.99 0.70 5.31
CA GLY A 294 22.07 1.29 6.10
C GLY A 294 22.17 0.68 7.50
N PRO A 295 23.09 1.20 8.34
CA PRO A 295 23.33 0.64 9.66
C PRO A 295 22.08 0.53 10.52
N THR A 296 21.89 -0.63 11.15
CA THR A 296 20.79 -0.90 12.07
C THR A 296 21.30 -1.41 13.42
N ALA A 297 20.50 -1.24 14.47
CA ALA A 297 20.83 -1.64 15.83
C ALA A 297 19.61 -2.21 16.57
N LEU A 298 19.84 -3.18 17.46
CA LEU A 298 18.86 -3.74 18.39
C LEU A 298 19.41 -3.72 19.82
#